data_6985a0d82466829fcfa236c8da5a3b29
#
_entry.id   6985a0d82466829fcfa236c8da5a3b29
#
_cell.length_a   1.000
_cell.length_b   1.000
_cell.length_c   1.000
_cell.angle_alpha   90.00
_cell.angle_beta   90.00
_cell.angle_gamma   90.00
#
_symmetry.space_group_name_H-M   'P 1'
#
loop_
_entity.id
_entity.type
_entity.pdbx_description
1 polymer ?
#
loop_
_entity_poly.entity_id
_entity_poly.type
_entity_poly.pdbx_seq_one_letter_code
_entity_poly.pdbx_strand_id
1 'polypeptide(L)'
;QVCVLFGPSAAGGAYIPAFCDVVVMRDGNASMYLGSPRMAEMVIGEKVTLEEMGGARMHTGVSGCGHFLVESDDEGIDLAKRYLSYFPTSWHESPPTAPPAEPAAEFPELPVDENKPFDMRELIDALVDAESFLEVHKRWAKELIVGYARLDGRAIGIVANQPKQRGGVLFVDSSDKAARFIWTCTAFGVPLLFLADVPGFMIGTQVERQGIIRAGAKMISAVSEATVPKISVIVRKAYGAGLYAMAGPAFEPDACIALPGAKIAVMGPQAAINAVFYNQLQAIDDPAERERRTEELRAEYKEEIDILHLASELVIDAVVQPGDLRSELVRRFAAYASRERAWPAKHNAVTPV
;
A
#
# COMPACT_ATOMS: atom_id res chain seq x y z
N GLN A 1 19.96 4.17 4.42
CA GLN A 1 20.59 5.40 3.90
C GLN A 1 19.53 6.48 3.66
N VAL A 2 19.79 7.71 4.14
CA VAL A 2 18.89 8.86 3.96
C VAL A 2 19.61 9.90 3.12
N CYS A 3 19.00 10.31 2.02
CA CYS A 3 19.45 11.45 1.24
C CYS A 3 18.52 12.65 1.48
N VAL A 4 19.07 13.77 1.94
CA VAL A 4 18.37 15.05 1.96
C VAL A 4 18.98 15.93 0.89
N LEU A 5 18.28 16.11 -0.21
CA LEU A 5 18.75 16.80 -1.39
C LEU A 5 18.31 18.27 -1.34
N PHE A 6 19.27 19.16 -1.16
CA PHE A 6 19.05 20.60 -1.07
C PHE A 6 19.35 21.36 -2.37
N GLY A 7 19.98 20.70 -3.34
CA GLY A 7 20.38 21.31 -4.61
C GLY A 7 20.38 20.32 -5.76
N PRO A 8 20.96 20.69 -6.91
CA PRO A 8 20.99 19.85 -8.09
C PRO A 8 21.96 18.68 -7.95
N SER A 9 21.54 17.50 -8.43
CA SER A 9 22.36 16.29 -8.57
C SER A 9 22.25 15.79 -10.01
N ALA A 10 23.35 15.90 -10.76
CA ALA A 10 23.37 15.70 -12.19
C ALA A 10 24.15 14.45 -12.64
N ALA A 11 23.78 13.92 -13.78
CA ALA A 11 24.44 12.79 -14.46
C ALA A 11 24.65 11.58 -13.52
N GLY A 12 25.86 11.06 -13.41
CA GLY A 12 26.18 9.98 -12.48
C GLY A 12 25.89 10.30 -11.01
N GLY A 13 25.96 11.58 -10.62
CA GLY A 13 25.62 12.03 -9.28
C GLY A 13 24.13 11.82 -8.93
N ALA A 14 23.23 11.84 -9.92
CA ALA A 14 21.80 11.61 -9.69
C ALA A 14 21.48 10.20 -9.19
N TYR A 15 22.37 9.23 -9.41
CA TYR A 15 22.20 7.88 -8.88
C TYR A 15 22.52 7.76 -7.40
N ILE A 16 23.32 8.68 -6.82
CA ILE A 16 23.64 8.66 -5.39
C ILE A 16 22.37 8.75 -4.53
N PRO A 17 21.49 9.76 -4.68
CA PRO A 17 20.21 9.78 -3.98
C PRO A 17 19.31 8.59 -4.37
N ALA A 18 19.31 8.17 -5.63
CA ALA A 18 18.45 7.07 -6.09
C ALA A 18 18.80 5.70 -5.47
N PHE A 19 20.05 5.51 -4.99
CA PHE A 19 20.45 4.31 -4.24
C PHE A 19 20.05 4.35 -2.77
N CYS A 20 19.69 5.53 -2.24
CA CYS A 20 19.30 5.65 -0.83
C CYS A 20 17.91 5.04 -0.57
N ASP A 21 17.67 4.61 0.67
CA ASP A 21 16.38 4.04 1.08
C ASP A 21 15.28 5.09 1.08
N VAL A 22 15.63 6.33 1.37
CA VAL A 22 14.73 7.49 1.31
C VAL A 22 15.41 8.73 0.74
N VAL A 23 14.66 9.48 -0.07
CA VAL A 23 15.10 10.75 -0.67
C VAL A 23 14.11 11.85 -0.28
N VAL A 24 14.61 12.82 0.45
CA VAL A 24 13.91 14.06 0.80
C VAL A 24 14.38 15.16 -0.16
N MET A 25 13.48 15.86 -0.80
CA MET A 25 13.82 16.89 -1.79
C MET A 25 13.25 18.25 -1.40
N ARG A 26 14.10 19.26 -1.38
CA ARG A 26 13.68 20.64 -1.13
C ARG A 26 13.01 21.24 -2.37
N ASP A 27 11.81 21.75 -2.19
CA ASP A 27 11.04 22.40 -3.25
C ASP A 27 11.76 23.62 -3.83
N GLY A 28 11.66 23.78 -5.15
CA GLY A 28 12.23 24.94 -5.88
C GLY A 28 13.76 25.02 -5.94
N ASN A 29 14.49 24.06 -5.33
CA ASN A 29 15.97 24.05 -5.37
C ASN A 29 16.55 22.67 -5.67
N ALA A 30 16.02 21.59 -5.11
CA ALA A 30 16.50 20.24 -5.34
C ALA A 30 16.09 19.73 -6.73
N SER A 31 17.01 19.08 -7.43
CA SER A 31 16.74 18.43 -8.70
C SER A 31 17.65 17.22 -8.93
N MET A 32 17.14 16.23 -9.66
CA MET A 32 17.91 15.06 -10.12
C MET A 32 17.67 14.89 -11.62
N TYR A 33 18.73 14.74 -12.41
CA TYR A 33 18.60 14.56 -13.86
C TYR A 33 19.86 13.96 -14.46
N LEU A 34 19.73 13.23 -15.57
CA LEU A 34 20.87 12.64 -16.29
C LEU A 34 21.55 13.67 -17.19
N GLY A 35 20.78 14.39 -18.00
CA GLY A 35 21.25 15.47 -18.85
C GLY A 35 20.56 16.78 -18.50
N SER A 36 21.23 17.92 -18.67
CA SER A 36 20.62 19.22 -18.42
C SER A 36 19.57 19.57 -19.49
N PRO A 37 18.63 20.51 -19.23
CA PRO A 37 17.69 21.00 -20.23
C PRO A 37 18.38 21.44 -21.54
N ARG A 38 19.57 22.07 -21.42
CA ARG A 38 20.36 22.43 -22.61
C ARG A 38 20.84 21.22 -23.42
N MET A 39 21.20 20.13 -22.75
CA MET A 39 21.54 18.87 -23.44
C MET A 39 20.32 18.26 -24.12
N ALA A 40 19.15 18.27 -23.47
CA ALA A 40 17.92 17.80 -24.07
C ALA A 40 17.57 18.60 -25.34
N GLU A 41 17.69 19.92 -25.31
CA GLU A 41 17.50 20.77 -26.47
C GLU A 41 18.51 20.46 -27.61
N MET A 42 19.77 20.28 -27.29
CA MET A 42 20.81 20.03 -28.30
C MET A 42 20.73 18.61 -28.90
N VAL A 43 20.37 17.59 -28.12
CA VAL A 43 20.42 16.18 -28.55
C VAL A 43 19.13 15.71 -29.18
N ILE A 44 17.99 16.08 -28.61
CA ILE A 44 16.65 15.62 -29.02
C ILE A 44 15.69 16.73 -29.38
N GLY A 45 16.13 18.01 -29.32
CA GLY A 45 15.31 19.18 -29.68
C GLY A 45 14.24 19.53 -28.62
N GLU A 46 14.27 18.94 -27.44
CA GLU A 46 13.28 19.18 -26.40
C GLU A 46 13.60 20.46 -25.60
N LYS A 47 12.67 21.40 -25.60
CA LYS A 47 12.76 22.61 -24.77
C LYS A 47 11.94 22.44 -23.51
N VAL A 48 12.63 22.34 -22.39
CA VAL A 48 12.03 22.05 -21.07
C VAL A 48 12.77 22.82 -19.99
N THR A 49 12.09 23.16 -18.90
CA THR A 49 12.74 23.73 -17.72
C THR A 49 13.37 22.64 -16.86
N LEU A 50 14.32 22.98 -16.00
CA LEU A 50 14.93 22.04 -15.07
C LEU A 50 13.89 21.47 -14.08
N GLU A 51 12.97 22.31 -13.62
CA GLU A 51 11.91 21.89 -12.68
C GLU A 51 10.94 20.89 -13.33
N GLU A 52 10.56 21.09 -14.58
CA GLU A 52 9.70 20.15 -15.32
C GLU A 52 10.39 18.82 -15.59
N MET A 53 11.67 18.85 -15.92
CA MET A 53 12.43 17.65 -16.30
C MET A 53 12.93 16.84 -15.11
N GLY A 54 13.38 17.49 -14.05
CA GLY A 54 14.07 16.83 -12.94
C GLY A 54 13.93 17.52 -11.58
N GLY A 55 12.96 18.43 -11.42
CA GLY A 55 12.73 19.14 -10.17
C GLY A 55 12.09 18.29 -9.07
N ALA A 56 12.09 18.83 -7.87
CA ALA A 56 11.59 18.14 -6.68
C ALA A 56 10.12 17.73 -6.80
N ARG A 57 9.27 18.59 -7.36
CA ARG A 57 7.83 18.30 -7.54
C ARG A 57 7.60 17.19 -8.56
N MET A 58 8.39 17.13 -9.64
CA MET A 58 8.32 16.09 -10.65
C MET A 58 8.71 14.73 -10.01
N HIS A 59 9.84 14.68 -9.30
CA HIS A 59 10.30 13.41 -8.73
C HIS A 59 9.44 12.90 -7.57
N THR A 60 8.83 13.80 -6.78
CA THR A 60 7.96 13.40 -5.68
C THR A 60 6.51 13.13 -6.09
N GLY A 61 6.09 13.55 -7.28
CA GLY A 61 4.71 13.42 -7.74
C GLY A 61 4.49 12.60 -9.01
N VAL A 62 5.53 12.42 -9.83
CA VAL A 62 5.42 11.76 -11.13
C VAL A 62 6.34 10.53 -11.22
N SER A 63 7.64 10.68 -11.01
CA SER A 63 8.58 9.56 -11.19
C SER A 63 8.71 8.65 -9.96
N GLY A 64 8.30 9.11 -8.77
CA GLY A 64 8.47 8.35 -7.53
C GLY A 64 9.90 8.23 -7.03
N CYS A 65 10.89 8.89 -7.65
CA CYS A 65 12.27 8.89 -7.15
C CYS A 65 12.44 9.65 -5.84
N GLY A 66 11.66 10.71 -5.62
CA GLY A 66 11.60 11.48 -4.38
C GLY A 66 10.51 10.97 -3.45
N HIS A 67 10.85 10.72 -2.19
CA HIS A 67 9.89 10.20 -1.21
C HIS A 67 9.13 11.32 -0.50
N PHE A 68 9.81 12.43 -0.23
CA PHE A 68 9.27 13.58 0.48
C PHE A 68 9.63 14.89 -0.22
N LEU A 69 8.69 15.83 -0.21
CA LEU A 69 8.88 17.21 -0.62
C LEU A 69 8.84 18.09 0.63
N VAL A 70 9.86 18.92 0.83
CA VAL A 70 9.97 19.86 1.95
C VAL A 70 10.20 21.28 1.45
N GLU A 71 9.81 22.28 2.24
CA GLU A 71 9.90 23.68 1.84
C GLU A 71 11.21 24.35 2.30
N SER A 72 11.88 23.78 3.30
CA SER A 72 13.13 24.31 3.85
C SER A 72 14.16 23.23 4.15
N ASP A 73 15.41 23.66 4.35
CA ASP A 73 16.51 22.76 4.73
C ASP A 73 16.29 22.19 6.15
N ASP A 74 15.79 23.02 7.07
CA ASP A 74 15.52 22.62 8.46
C ASP A 74 14.41 21.56 8.50
N GLU A 75 13.32 21.77 7.75
CA GLU A 75 12.25 20.76 7.61
C GLU A 75 12.80 19.44 7.05
N GLY A 76 13.70 19.50 6.07
CA GLY A 76 14.34 18.31 5.50
C GLY A 76 15.18 17.55 6.52
N ILE A 77 15.92 18.26 7.37
CA ILE A 77 16.74 17.67 8.44
C ILE A 77 15.85 17.05 9.52
N ASP A 78 14.81 17.75 9.94
CA ASP A 78 13.89 17.24 10.97
C ASP A 78 13.08 16.05 10.47
N LEU A 79 12.68 16.05 9.20
CA LEU A 79 12.04 14.90 8.56
C LEU A 79 12.98 13.68 8.52
N ALA A 80 14.27 13.88 8.21
CA ALA A 80 15.26 12.80 8.22
C ALA A 80 15.43 12.21 9.63
N LYS A 81 15.49 13.03 10.67
CA LYS A 81 15.53 12.57 12.07
C LYS A 81 14.26 11.79 12.43
N ARG A 82 13.08 12.31 12.05
CA ARG A 82 11.79 11.65 12.27
C ARG A 82 11.74 10.30 11.56
N TYR A 83 12.16 10.23 10.30
CA TYR A 83 12.25 8.98 9.54
C TYR A 83 13.13 7.96 10.27
N LEU A 84 14.36 8.35 10.64
CA LEU A 84 15.30 7.47 11.33
C LEU A 84 14.79 6.99 12.70
N SER A 85 13.89 7.72 13.35
CA SER A 85 13.33 7.32 14.65
C SER A 85 12.50 6.04 14.63
N TYR A 86 12.06 5.57 13.45
CA TYR A 86 11.32 4.31 13.32
C TYR A 86 12.23 3.10 13.16
N PHE A 87 13.53 3.29 12.92
CA PHE A 87 14.46 2.23 12.58
C PHE A 87 15.47 1.96 13.68
N PRO A 88 15.97 0.72 13.77
CA PRO A 88 17.08 0.40 14.66
C PRO A 88 18.39 1.03 14.15
N THR A 89 19.40 1.12 15.01
CA THR A 89 20.74 1.57 14.63
C THR A 89 21.50 0.52 13.82
N SER A 90 21.07 -0.73 13.92
CA SER A 90 21.62 -1.87 13.19
C SER A 90 20.50 -2.84 12.83
N TRP A 91 20.58 -3.50 11.68
CA TRP A 91 19.61 -4.54 11.27
C TRP A 91 19.54 -5.75 12.20
N HIS A 92 20.53 -5.92 13.09
CA HIS A 92 20.53 -6.92 14.16
C HIS A 92 19.65 -6.56 15.35
N GLU A 93 19.20 -5.32 15.43
CA GLU A 93 18.40 -4.80 16.53
C GLU A 93 16.94 -4.68 16.13
N SER A 94 16.04 -4.77 17.10
CA SER A 94 14.62 -4.48 16.86
C SER A 94 14.38 -2.97 16.74
N PRO A 95 13.36 -2.55 15.97
CA PRO A 95 12.97 -1.14 15.91
C PRO A 95 12.72 -0.55 17.31
N PRO A 96 13.14 0.71 17.54
CA PRO A 96 13.02 1.35 18.85
C PRO A 96 11.54 1.59 19.21
N THR A 97 11.22 1.43 20.48
CA THR A 97 9.91 1.81 21.04
C THR A 97 9.92 3.26 21.53
N ALA A 98 8.74 3.87 21.56
CA ALA A 98 8.48 5.15 22.19
C ALA A 98 7.43 4.99 23.31
N PRO A 99 7.22 5.99 24.17
CA PRO A 99 6.08 5.98 25.06
C PRO A 99 4.78 5.83 24.26
N PRO A 100 3.85 4.91 24.65
CA PRO A 100 2.56 4.78 24.02
C PRO A 100 1.75 6.07 24.11
N ALA A 101 0.94 6.33 23.07
CA ALA A 101 -0.01 7.43 23.07
C ALA A 101 -1.38 6.94 22.57
N GLU A 102 -2.43 7.63 23.03
CA GLU A 102 -3.78 7.39 22.51
C GLU A 102 -3.86 7.86 21.04
N PRO A 103 -4.79 7.30 20.24
CA PRO A 103 -5.00 7.76 18.88
C PRO A 103 -5.53 9.19 18.83
N ALA A 104 -5.28 9.88 17.73
CA ALA A 104 -5.72 11.26 17.54
C ALA A 104 -7.23 11.40 17.27
N ALA A 105 -7.89 10.33 16.85
CA ALA A 105 -9.27 10.31 16.41
C ALA A 105 -10.00 9.05 16.89
N GLU A 106 -11.33 9.12 16.94
CA GLU A 106 -12.18 7.95 17.06
C GLU A 106 -12.30 7.22 15.73
N PHE A 107 -12.71 5.95 15.76
CA PHE A 107 -12.92 5.14 14.57
C PHE A 107 -13.98 5.80 13.65
N PRO A 108 -13.66 6.06 12.37
CA PRO A 108 -14.60 6.74 11.48
C PRO A 108 -15.79 5.85 11.11
N GLU A 109 -16.93 6.46 10.83
CA GLU A 109 -18.06 5.76 10.24
C GLU A 109 -17.74 5.41 8.78
N LEU A 110 -17.56 4.12 8.52
CA LEU A 110 -17.28 3.64 7.17
C LEU A 110 -18.56 3.51 6.34
N PRO A 111 -18.58 3.98 5.08
CA PRO A 111 -19.73 3.79 4.20
C PRO A 111 -20.07 2.30 4.02
N VAL A 112 -21.32 1.92 4.24
CA VAL A 112 -21.82 0.56 4.02
C VAL A 112 -21.76 0.19 2.53
N ASP A 113 -22.05 1.16 1.66
CA ASP A 113 -21.85 0.98 0.21
C ASP A 113 -20.38 0.99 -0.12
N GLU A 114 -19.86 -0.16 -0.55
CA GLU A 114 -18.44 -0.36 -0.89
C GLU A 114 -17.94 0.50 -2.06
N ASN A 115 -18.85 1.10 -2.85
CA ASN A 115 -18.51 1.99 -3.96
C ASN A 115 -18.38 3.45 -3.51
N LYS A 116 -18.87 3.80 -2.33
CA LYS A 116 -18.68 5.14 -1.77
C LYS A 116 -17.25 5.30 -1.25
N PRO A 117 -16.52 6.32 -1.72
CA PRO A 117 -15.16 6.56 -1.25
C PRO A 117 -15.15 7.09 0.19
N PHE A 118 -14.09 6.77 0.93
CA PHE A 118 -13.72 7.40 2.20
C PHE A 118 -12.22 7.61 2.24
N ASP A 119 -11.73 8.45 3.15
CA ASP A 119 -10.30 8.68 3.32
C ASP A 119 -9.72 7.65 4.31
N MET A 120 -8.88 6.75 3.83
CA MET A 120 -8.26 5.73 4.68
C MET A 120 -7.35 6.34 5.76
N ARG A 121 -6.92 7.60 5.62
CA ARG A 121 -6.13 8.29 6.65
C ARG A 121 -6.92 8.49 7.95
N GLU A 122 -8.23 8.73 7.84
CA GLU A 122 -9.10 8.84 9.02
C GLU A 122 -9.10 7.55 9.84
N LEU A 123 -9.09 6.39 9.17
CA LEU A 123 -8.96 5.10 9.84
C LEU A 123 -7.55 4.90 10.43
N ILE A 124 -6.51 5.28 9.71
CA ILE A 124 -5.13 5.20 10.21
C ILE A 124 -4.97 6.05 11.47
N ASP A 125 -5.46 7.29 11.48
CA ASP A 125 -5.39 8.21 12.62
C ASP A 125 -6.15 7.70 13.86
N ALA A 126 -7.18 6.88 13.64
CA ALA A 126 -7.93 6.21 14.71
C ALA A 126 -7.24 4.95 15.27
N LEU A 127 -6.25 4.41 14.56
CA LEU A 127 -5.56 3.17 14.95
C LEU A 127 -4.19 3.41 15.57
N VAL A 128 -3.44 4.40 15.08
CA VAL A 128 -2.06 4.62 15.50
C VAL A 128 -1.94 5.66 16.60
N ASP A 129 -0.81 5.69 17.26
CA ASP A 129 -0.48 6.68 18.28
C ASP A 129 -0.50 8.08 17.65
N ALA A 130 -1.09 9.06 18.35
CA ALA A 130 -1.24 10.42 17.86
C ALA A 130 0.08 11.00 17.33
N GLU A 131 0.02 11.73 16.22
CA GLU A 131 1.15 12.40 15.55
C GLU A 131 2.26 11.45 15.05
N SER A 132 2.10 10.12 15.21
CA SER A 132 3.13 9.16 14.83
C SER A 132 3.12 8.81 13.34
N PHE A 133 2.06 9.06 12.59
CA PHE A 133 2.00 8.65 11.20
C PHE A 133 2.87 9.52 10.29
N LEU A 134 3.83 8.89 9.60
CA LEU A 134 4.70 9.49 8.59
C LEU A 134 4.43 8.85 7.23
N GLU A 135 3.58 9.49 6.42
CA GLU A 135 3.24 8.99 5.08
C GLU A 135 4.38 9.19 4.09
N VAL A 136 4.86 8.11 3.49
CA VAL A 136 5.92 8.10 2.47
C VAL A 136 5.27 8.16 1.07
N HIS A 137 5.86 8.89 0.13
CA HIS A 137 5.33 9.06 -1.23
C HIS A 137 3.88 9.61 -1.26
N LYS A 138 3.53 10.51 -0.36
CA LYS A 138 2.18 11.10 -0.27
C LYS A 138 1.67 11.70 -1.58
N ARG A 139 2.57 12.14 -2.46
CA ARG A 139 2.26 12.83 -3.70
C ARG A 139 2.20 11.90 -4.93
N TRP A 140 2.78 10.69 -4.85
CA TRP A 140 2.88 9.72 -5.92
C TRP A 140 2.02 8.48 -5.63
N ALA A 141 1.43 7.87 -6.68
CA ALA A 141 0.57 6.68 -6.58
C ALA A 141 -0.42 6.78 -5.40
N LYS A 142 -1.25 7.81 -5.42
CA LYS A 142 -2.09 8.24 -4.29
C LYS A 142 -3.21 7.26 -3.92
N GLU A 143 -3.51 6.31 -4.81
CA GLU A 143 -4.47 5.22 -4.58
C GLU A 143 -3.98 4.18 -3.56
N LEU A 144 -2.70 4.25 -3.18
CA LEU A 144 -2.12 3.45 -2.11
C LEU A 144 -1.35 4.35 -1.15
N ILE A 145 -1.60 4.17 0.14
CA ILE A 145 -0.88 4.83 1.22
C ILE A 145 0.18 3.87 1.74
N VAL A 146 1.40 4.33 1.92
CA VAL A 146 2.44 3.65 2.68
C VAL A 146 3.07 4.63 3.67
N GLY A 147 3.44 4.17 4.84
CA GLY A 147 4.05 5.04 5.84
C GLY A 147 4.39 4.31 7.12
N TYR A 148 5.19 4.96 7.96
CA TYR A 148 5.57 4.48 9.28
C TYR A 148 4.68 5.11 10.33
N ALA A 149 4.37 4.34 11.37
CA ALA A 149 3.59 4.82 12.50
C ALA A 149 4.06 4.15 13.80
N ARG A 150 3.44 4.52 14.91
CA ARG A 150 3.57 3.78 16.16
C ARG A 150 2.21 3.25 16.58
N LEU A 151 2.22 2.04 17.08
CA LEU A 151 1.07 1.39 17.66
C LEU A 151 1.46 0.90 19.06
N ASP A 152 0.90 1.52 20.08
CA ASP A 152 1.30 1.31 21.49
C ASP A 152 2.83 1.47 21.67
N GLY A 153 3.38 2.55 21.09
CA GLY A 153 4.80 2.90 21.11
C GLY A 153 5.70 2.09 20.18
N ARG A 154 5.23 1.00 19.58
CA ARG A 154 6.00 0.11 18.68
C ARG A 154 5.96 0.64 17.26
N ALA A 155 7.11 0.70 16.58
CA ALA A 155 7.17 1.07 15.17
C ALA A 155 6.49 0.00 14.30
N ILE A 156 5.63 0.43 13.36
CA ILE A 156 5.00 -0.39 12.34
C ILE A 156 5.05 0.30 10.98
N GLY A 157 5.08 -0.48 9.92
CA GLY A 157 4.84 -0.03 8.55
C GLY A 157 3.39 -0.27 8.16
N ILE A 158 2.76 0.69 7.51
CA ILE A 158 1.38 0.61 7.04
C ILE A 158 1.35 0.58 5.52
N VAL A 159 0.60 -0.36 4.94
CA VAL A 159 0.26 -0.44 3.53
C VAL A 159 -1.26 -0.45 3.43
N ALA A 160 -1.86 0.59 2.86
CA ALA A 160 -3.31 0.76 2.89
C ALA A 160 -3.85 1.25 1.53
N ASN A 161 -4.95 0.67 1.06
CA ASN A 161 -5.64 1.21 -0.11
C ASN A 161 -6.30 2.53 0.23
N GLN A 162 -6.32 3.48 -0.71
CA GLN A 162 -6.98 4.76 -0.56
C GLN A 162 -8.21 4.87 -1.47
N PRO A 163 -9.40 4.48 -0.99
CA PRO A 163 -10.61 4.47 -1.83
C PRO A 163 -10.99 5.84 -2.39
N LYS A 164 -10.60 6.93 -1.72
CA LYS A 164 -10.82 8.30 -2.18
C LYS A 164 -10.04 8.64 -3.46
N GLN A 165 -9.01 7.83 -3.77
CA GLN A 165 -8.19 7.98 -4.97
C GLN A 165 -8.37 6.75 -5.85
N ARG A 166 -8.96 6.93 -7.05
CA ARG A 166 -9.17 5.85 -8.02
C ARG A 166 -9.79 4.57 -7.43
N GLY A 167 -10.62 4.71 -6.38
CA GLY A 167 -11.27 3.58 -5.72
C GLY A 167 -10.34 2.61 -4.98
N GLY A 168 -9.08 2.95 -4.74
CA GLY A 168 -8.08 2.07 -4.12
C GLY A 168 -7.59 0.94 -5.03
N VAL A 169 -7.85 1.03 -6.34
CA VAL A 169 -7.36 0.07 -7.36
C VAL A 169 -5.84 0.12 -7.44
N LEU A 170 -5.19 -1.04 -7.61
CA LEU A 170 -3.75 -1.12 -7.77
C LEU A 170 -3.31 -0.89 -9.23
N PHE A 171 -2.30 -0.06 -9.40
CA PHE A 171 -1.66 0.27 -10.68
C PHE A 171 -0.17 -0.11 -10.65
N VAL A 172 0.55 0.14 -11.74
CA VAL A 172 1.99 -0.10 -11.84
C VAL A 172 2.74 0.66 -10.74
N ASP A 173 2.53 1.97 -10.65
CA ASP A 173 3.22 2.83 -9.69
C ASP A 173 2.89 2.48 -8.24
N SER A 174 1.63 2.16 -7.93
CA SER A 174 1.25 1.76 -6.57
C SER A 174 1.83 0.41 -6.18
N SER A 175 1.98 -0.51 -7.12
CA SER A 175 2.64 -1.79 -6.90
C SER A 175 4.14 -1.62 -6.63
N ASP A 176 4.81 -0.76 -7.38
CA ASP A 176 6.23 -0.44 -7.17
C ASP A 176 6.46 0.27 -5.84
N LYS A 177 5.60 1.23 -5.51
CA LYS A 177 5.59 1.93 -4.22
C LYS A 177 5.46 0.95 -3.04
N ALA A 178 4.49 0.04 -3.10
CA ALA A 178 4.28 -0.97 -2.07
C ALA A 178 5.47 -1.93 -1.94
N ALA A 179 5.95 -2.48 -3.05
CA ALA A 179 7.06 -3.43 -3.05
C ALA A 179 8.31 -2.84 -2.40
N ARG A 180 8.70 -1.62 -2.80
CA ARG A 180 9.84 -0.91 -2.22
C ARG A 180 9.67 -0.68 -0.73
N PHE A 181 8.47 -0.25 -0.29
CA PHE A 181 8.17 -0.01 1.11
C PHE A 181 8.22 -1.30 1.96
N ILE A 182 7.64 -2.39 1.47
CA ILE A 182 7.64 -3.70 2.14
C ILE A 182 9.06 -4.24 2.28
N TRP A 183 9.89 -4.13 1.25
CA TRP A 183 11.30 -4.53 1.33
C TRP A 183 12.08 -3.70 2.37
N THR A 184 11.83 -2.38 2.43
CA THR A 184 12.47 -1.54 3.44
C THR A 184 12.05 -1.95 4.86
N CYS A 185 10.76 -2.18 5.10
CA CYS A 185 10.27 -2.68 6.40
C CYS A 185 10.92 -4.02 6.77
N THR A 186 10.98 -4.96 5.81
CA THR A 186 11.59 -6.27 6.00
C THR A 186 13.09 -6.17 6.30
N ALA A 187 13.81 -5.29 5.60
CA ALA A 187 15.25 -5.10 5.78
C ALA A 187 15.63 -4.60 7.18
N PHE A 188 14.73 -3.86 7.83
CA PHE A 188 14.98 -3.25 9.13
C PHE A 188 14.10 -3.81 10.26
N GLY A 189 13.43 -4.92 10.05
CA GLY A 189 12.64 -5.58 11.08
C GLY A 189 11.37 -4.83 11.50
N VAL A 190 10.83 -3.94 10.68
CA VAL A 190 9.60 -3.18 10.97
C VAL A 190 8.37 -4.02 10.63
N PRO A 191 7.50 -4.39 11.60
CA PRO A 191 6.27 -5.14 11.34
C PRO A 191 5.32 -4.40 10.39
N LEU A 192 4.51 -5.15 9.63
CA LEU A 192 3.64 -4.63 8.60
C LEU A 192 2.15 -4.77 8.94
N LEU A 193 1.41 -3.67 8.83
CA LEU A 193 -0.05 -3.63 8.88
C LEU A 193 -0.60 -3.33 7.49
N PHE A 194 -1.40 -4.25 6.95
CA PHE A 194 -2.14 -4.05 5.70
C PHE A 194 -3.59 -3.68 6.01
N LEU A 195 -4.07 -2.58 5.44
CA LEU A 195 -5.48 -2.16 5.51
C LEU A 195 -6.08 -2.28 4.11
N ALA A 196 -6.77 -3.40 3.86
CA ALA A 196 -7.28 -3.74 2.55
C ALA A 196 -8.69 -3.20 2.32
N ASP A 197 -8.83 -2.35 1.32
CA ASP A 197 -10.10 -1.98 0.68
C ASP A 197 -9.85 -1.90 -0.83
N VAL A 198 -9.63 -3.09 -1.43
CA VAL A 198 -9.08 -3.23 -2.77
C VAL A 198 -10.05 -3.95 -3.71
N PRO A 199 -10.48 -3.30 -4.81
CA PRO A 199 -11.29 -3.96 -5.84
C PRO A 199 -10.47 -4.85 -6.79
N GLY A 200 -9.14 -4.79 -6.71
CA GLY A 200 -8.21 -5.54 -7.56
C GLY A 200 -7.13 -4.68 -8.18
N PHE A 201 -6.40 -5.27 -9.14
CA PHE A 201 -5.52 -4.52 -10.03
C PHE A 201 -6.31 -3.91 -11.18
N MET A 202 -5.82 -2.77 -11.70
CA MET A 202 -6.40 -2.17 -12.90
C MET A 202 -6.21 -3.09 -14.10
N ILE A 203 -7.23 -3.15 -14.95
CA ILE A 203 -7.28 -3.96 -16.17
C ILE A 203 -7.36 -3.06 -17.40
N GLY A 204 -6.95 -3.59 -18.53
CA GLY A 204 -7.09 -2.92 -19.83
C GLY A 204 -5.76 -2.69 -20.54
N THR A 205 -5.84 -2.43 -21.84
CA THR A 205 -4.68 -2.38 -22.75
C THR A 205 -3.59 -1.39 -22.30
N GLN A 206 -3.97 -0.28 -21.70
CA GLN A 206 -3.00 0.75 -21.28
C GLN A 206 -2.11 0.21 -20.15
N VAL A 207 -2.68 -0.35 -19.09
CA VAL A 207 -1.92 -0.84 -17.93
C VAL A 207 -1.18 -2.13 -18.24
N GLU A 208 -1.72 -2.99 -19.13
CA GLU A 208 -1.00 -4.17 -19.63
C GLU A 208 0.28 -3.75 -20.36
N ARG A 209 0.21 -2.74 -21.24
CA ARG A 209 1.38 -2.20 -21.94
C ARG A 209 2.38 -1.52 -20.99
N GLN A 210 1.93 -0.99 -19.86
CA GLN A 210 2.80 -0.45 -18.81
C GLN A 210 3.45 -1.55 -17.96
N GLY A 211 3.02 -2.81 -18.07
CA GLY A 211 3.57 -3.94 -17.34
C GLY A 211 2.93 -4.18 -15.98
N ILE A 212 1.60 -4.03 -15.87
CA ILE A 212 0.87 -4.25 -14.61
C ILE A 212 1.10 -5.64 -14.02
N ILE A 213 1.20 -6.69 -14.85
CA ILE A 213 1.48 -8.05 -14.39
C ILE A 213 2.86 -8.13 -13.73
N ARG A 214 3.87 -7.50 -14.34
CA ARG A 214 5.24 -7.46 -13.80
C ARG A 214 5.29 -6.69 -12.47
N ALA A 215 4.68 -5.51 -12.40
CA ALA A 215 4.62 -4.69 -11.20
C ALA A 215 3.81 -5.37 -10.08
N GLY A 216 2.68 -5.99 -10.42
CA GLY A 216 1.88 -6.80 -9.49
C GLY A 216 2.65 -7.99 -8.95
N ALA A 217 3.37 -8.73 -9.80
CA ALA A 217 4.24 -9.82 -9.38
C ALA A 217 5.33 -9.35 -8.40
N LYS A 218 5.92 -8.16 -8.63
CA LYS A 218 6.88 -7.54 -7.73
C LYS A 218 6.28 -7.28 -6.34
N MET A 219 5.09 -6.68 -6.26
CA MET A 219 4.40 -6.41 -4.99
C MET A 219 4.06 -7.72 -4.26
N ILE A 220 3.49 -8.71 -4.96
CA ILE A 220 3.13 -10.00 -4.38
C ILE A 220 4.38 -10.76 -3.89
N SER A 221 5.49 -10.71 -4.65
CA SER A 221 6.76 -11.28 -4.22
C SER A 221 7.28 -10.61 -2.93
N ALA A 222 7.23 -9.27 -2.85
CA ALA A 222 7.62 -8.54 -1.65
C ALA A 222 6.79 -8.94 -0.41
N VAL A 223 5.48 -9.11 -0.58
CA VAL A 223 4.59 -9.60 0.48
C VAL A 223 4.95 -11.02 0.92
N SER A 224 5.18 -11.91 -0.05
CA SER A 224 5.50 -13.34 0.21
C SER A 224 6.85 -13.50 0.89
N GLU A 225 7.84 -12.71 0.50
CA GLU A 225 9.21 -12.76 1.04
C GLU A 225 9.39 -12.02 2.36
N ALA A 226 8.40 -11.22 2.80
CA ALA A 226 8.47 -10.49 4.05
C ALA A 226 8.60 -11.43 5.25
N THR A 227 9.69 -11.26 6.01
CA THR A 227 10.01 -12.07 7.21
C THR A 227 9.51 -11.44 8.50
N VAL A 228 9.18 -10.15 8.46
CA VAL A 228 8.61 -9.42 9.61
C VAL A 228 7.17 -9.86 9.90
N PRO A 229 6.68 -9.71 11.14
CA PRO A 229 5.26 -9.90 11.42
C PRO A 229 4.38 -9.06 10.51
N LYS A 230 3.37 -9.67 9.92
CA LYS A 230 2.40 -9.00 9.03
C LYS A 230 0.98 -9.37 9.38
N ILE A 231 0.14 -8.35 9.59
CA ILE A 231 -1.29 -8.49 9.86
C ILE A 231 -2.05 -7.83 8.71
N SER A 232 -3.04 -8.53 8.17
CA SER A 232 -3.97 -7.99 7.17
C SER A 232 -5.33 -7.74 7.79
N VAL A 233 -5.88 -6.55 7.57
CA VAL A 233 -7.24 -6.18 7.96
C VAL A 233 -8.06 -5.92 6.71
N ILE A 234 -9.10 -6.72 6.50
CA ILE A 234 -10.07 -6.49 5.43
C ILE A 234 -11.08 -5.48 5.93
N VAL A 235 -10.99 -4.24 5.41
CA VAL A 235 -11.79 -3.11 5.89
C VAL A 235 -13.22 -3.18 5.33
N ARG A 236 -13.37 -3.30 4.00
CA ARG A 236 -14.68 -3.46 3.35
C ARG A 236 -14.66 -4.53 2.26
N LYS A 237 -13.61 -4.55 1.44
CA LYS A 237 -13.49 -5.50 0.31
C LYS A 237 -12.03 -5.84 0.02
N ALA A 238 -11.81 -7.06 -0.45
CA ALA A 238 -10.54 -7.49 -1.02
C ALA A 238 -10.81 -8.51 -2.14
N TYR A 239 -10.64 -8.07 -3.40
CA TYR A 239 -11.01 -8.85 -4.56
C TYR A 239 -9.82 -9.29 -5.39
N GLY A 240 -9.89 -10.54 -5.89
CA GLY A 240 -8.95 -11.13 -6.83
C GLY A 240 -7.49 -11.09 -6.36
N ALA A 241 -6.58 -10.82 -7.28
CA ALA A 241 -5.15 -10.70 -6.97
C ALA A 241 -4.82 -9.49 -6.07
N GLY A 242 -5.75 -8.53 -5.91
CA GLY A 242 -5.63 -7.46 -4.92
C GLY A 242 -5.58 -7.99 -3.49
N LEU A 243 -6.36 -9.05 -3.18
CA LEU A 243 -6.28 -9.74 -1.88
C LEU A 243 -4.87 -10.30 -1.63
N TYR A 244 -4.23 -10.88 -2.65
CA TYR A 244 -2.88 -11.42 -2.54
C TYR A 244 -1.85 -10.31 -2.28
N ALA A 245 -1.96 -9.21 -3.04
CA ALA A 245 -1.09 -8.05 -2.92
C ALA A 245 -1.21 -7.32 -1.57
N MET A 246 -2.36 -7.45 -0.89
CA MET A 246 -2.63 -6.90 0.43
C MET A 246 -2.47 -7.94 1.56
N ALA A 247 -1.58 -8.91 1.37
CA ALA A 247 -1.28 -9.96 2.35
C ALA A 247 -2.52 -10.73 2.84
N GLY A 248 -3.40 -11.13 1.91
CA GLY A 248 -4.56 -11.95 2.26
C GLY A 248 -4.20 -13.36 2.73
N PRO A 249 -5.19 -14.19 3.11
CA PRO A 249 -4.97 -15.47 3.81
C PRO A 249 -3.98 -16.42 3.13
N ALA A 250 -3.97 -16.46 1.79
CA ALA A 250 -3.07 -17.34 1.02
C ALA A 250 -1.60 -16.90 1.03
N PHE A 251 -1.28 -15.70 1.55
CA PHE A 251 0.08 -15.14 1.60
C PHE A 251 0.65 -15.11 3.01
N GLU A 252 0.15 -16.01 3.86
CA GLU A 252 0.65 -16.30 5.20
C GLU A 252 0.87 -15.04 6.06
N PRO A 253 -0.13 -14.14 6.22
CA PRO A 253 -0.06 -13.16 7.27
C PRO A 253 -0.03 -13.87 8.63
N ASP A 254 0.50 -13.22 9.67
CA ASP A 254 0.44 -13.73 11.02
C ASP A 254 -1.00 -13.70 11.58
N ALA A 255 -1.80 -12.81 11.04
CA ALA A 255 -3.25 -12.81 11.14
C ALA A 255 -3.89 -12.12 9.95
N CYS A 256 -5.00 -12.67 9.47
CA CYS A 256 -5.96 -12.00 8.59
C CYS A 256 -7.25 -11.78 9.35
N ILE A 257 -7.57 -10.55 9.65
CA ILE A 257 -8.79 -10.16 10.38
C ILE A 257 -9.67 -9.31 9.48
N ALA A 258 -10.96 -9.26 9.77
CA ALA A 258 -11.90 -8.47 8.98
C ALA A 258 -12.83 -7.64 9.85
N LEU A 259 -13.29 -6.51 9.34
CA LEU A 259 -14.38 -5.77 9.94
C LEU A 259 -15.74 -6.41 9.57
N PRO A 260 -16.79 -6.23 10.39
CA PRO A 260 -18.14 -6.67 10.04
C PRO A 260 -18.59 -6.10 8.71
N GLY A 261 -19.18 -6.95 7.86
CA GLY A 261 -19.62 -6.55 6.51
C GLY A 261 -18.51 -6.49 5.45
N ALA A 262 -17.27 -6.82 5.80
CA ALA A 262 -16.20 -7.00 4.84
C ALA A 262 -16.50 -8.18 3.87
N LYS A 263 -15.87 -8.17 2.70
CA LYS A 263 -16.07 -9.17 1.65
C LYS A 263 -14.74 -9.60 1.07
N ILE A 264 -14.61 -10.90 0.85
CA ILE A 264 -13.48 -11.49 0.12
C ILE A 264 -14.06 -12.28 -1.05
N ALA A 265 -13.58 -12.03 -2.26
CA ALA A 265 -14.05 -12.71 -3.45
C ALA A 265 -13.01 -12.72 -4.56
N VAL A 266 -13.19 -13.60 -5.55
CA VAL A 266 -12.39 -13.56 -6.79
C VAL A 266 -12.68 -12.28 -7.56
N MET A 267 -13.94 -11.83 -7.57
CA MET A 267 -14.37 -10.56 -8.17
C MET A 267 -15.62 -10.02 -7.46
N GLY A 268 -15.86 -8.73 -7.57
CA GLY A 268 -17.06 -8.12 -6.97
C GLY A 268 -18.34 -8.66 -7.58
N PRO A 269 -19.49 -8.62 -6.84
CA PRO A 269 -20.73 -9.27 -7.25
C PRO A 269 -21.21 -8.89 -8.66
N GLN A 270 -21.16 -7.61 -9.02
CA GLN A 270 -21.58 -7.16 -10.36
C GLN A 270 -20.69 -7.72 -11.47
N ALA A 271 -19.38 -7.78 -11.25
CA ALA A 271 -18.44 -8.35 -12.22
C ALA A 271 -18.63 -9.87 -12.35
N ALA A 272 -18.88 -10.57 -11.23
CA ALA A 272 -19.13 -12.00 -11.22
C ALA A 272 -20.36 -12.36 -12.05
N ILE A 273 -21.47 -11.67 -11.83
CA ILE A 273 -22.70 -11.91 -12.62
C ILE A 273 -22.46 -11.67 -14.12
N ASN A 274 -21.79 -10.58 -14.46
CA ASN A 274 -21.52 -10.23 -15.85
C ASN A 274 -20.51 -11.16 -16.55
N ALA A 275 -19.57 -11.74 -15.81
CA ALA A 275 -18.52 -12.58 -16.39
C ALA A 275 -18.89 -14.08 -16.38
N VAL A 276 -19.39 -14.57 -15.23
CA VAL A 276 -19.61 -16.02 -15.02
C VAL A 276 -20.95 -16.46 -15.58
N PHE A 277 -22.00 -15.66 -15.37
CA PHE A 277 -23.38 -16.03 -15.72
C PHE A 277 -23.87 -15.40 -17.03
N TYR A 278 -23.01 -14.69 -17.76
CA TYR A 278 -23.39 -13.99 -19.00
C TYR A 278 -24.15 -14.85 -19.96
N ASN A 279 -23.61 -16.01 -20.35
CA ASN A 279 -24.25 -16.90 -21.34
C ASN A 279 -25.58 -17.47 -20.83
N GLN A 280 -25.67 -17.77 -19.53
CA GLN A 280 -26.90 -18.26 -18.91
C GLN A 280 -28.00 -17.20 -18.93
N LEU A 281 -27.66 -15.97 -18.60
CA LEU A 281 -28.60 -14.84 -18.59
C LEU A 281 -29.03 -14.43 -20.01
N GLN A 282 -28.13 -14.50 -21.00
CA GLN A 282 -28.45 -14.21 -22.38
C GLN A 282 -29.38 -15.26 -23.03
N ALA A 283 -29.41 -16.48 -22.49
CA ALA A 283 -30.32 -17.53 -22.96
C ALA A 283 -31.77 -17.34 -22.47
N ILE A 284 -32.02 -16.40 -21.57
CA ILE A 284 -33.39 -16.05 -21.11
C ILE A 284 -33.93 -14.95 -22.02
N ASP A 285 -34.95 -15.28 -22.82
CA ASP A 285 -35.55 -14.33 -23.77
C ASP A 285 -36.37 -13.23 -23.09
N ASP A 286 -37.12 -13.57 -22.02
CA ASP A 286 -37.94 -12.62 -21.30
C ASP A 286 -37.08 -11.66 -20.43
N PRO A 287 -37.12 -10.35 -20.69
CA PRO A 287 -36.36 -9.38 -19.90
C PRO A 287 -36.69 -9.37 -18.39
N ALA A 288 -37.95 -9.59 -18.02
CA ALA A 288 -38.38 -9.59 -16.63
C ALA A 288 -37.88 -10.85 -15.89
N GLU A 289 -37.90 -12.00 -16.56
CA GLU A 289 -37.32 -13.24 -16.01
C GLU A 289 -35.80 -13.16 -15.91
N ARG A 290 -35.13 -12.57 -16.90
CA ARG A 290 -33.67 -12.31 -16.87
C ARG A 290 -33.30 -11.44 -15.71
N GLU A 291 -34.02 -10.35 -15.44
CA GLU A 291 -33.76 -9.45 -14.31
C GLU A 291 -33.94 -10.18 -12.98
N ARG A 292 -35.04 -10.93 -12.81
CA ARG A 292 -35.30 -11.74 -11.62
C ARG A 292 -34.15 -12.73 -11.37
N ARG A 293 -33.71 -13.46 -12.40
CA ARG A 293 -32.61 -14.45 -12.27
C ARG A 293 -31.29 -13.76 -11.96
N THR A 294 -31.05 -12.57 -12.50
CA THR A 294 -29.88 -11.75 -12.18
C THR A 294 -29.82 -11.36 -10.70
N GLU A 295 -30.96 -10.96 -10.12
CA GLU A 295 -31.03 -10.63 -8.70
C GLU A 295 -30.88 -11.84 -7.79
N GLU A 296 -31.49 -13.00 -8.17
CA GLU A 296 -31.30 -14.25 -7.45
C GLU A 296 -29.83 -14.66 -7.40
N LEU A 297 -29.14 -14.71 -8.54
CA LEU A 297 -27.71 -15.03 -8.62
C LEU A 297 -26.84 -14.04 -7.85
N ARG A 298 -27.23 -12.77 -7.85
CA ARG A 298 -26.53 -11.74 -7.07
C ARG A 298 -26.70 -11.97 -5.56
N ALA A 299 -27.88 -12.39 -5.11
CA ALA A 299 -28.14 -12.71 -3.71
C ALA A 299 -27.37 -13.97 -3.29
N GLU A 300 -27.43 -15.04 -4.08
CA GLU A 300 -26.66 -16.28 -3.86
C GLU A 300 -25.14 -15.96 -3.73
N TYR A 301 -24.58 -15.19 -4.67
CA TYR A 301 -23.16 -14.83 -4.64
C TYR A 301 -22.78 -13.96 -3.44
N LYS A 302 -23.67 -13.08 -2.97
CA LYS A 302 -23.43 -12.27 -1.77
C LYS A 302 -23.35 -13.10 -0.49
N GLU A 303 -24.10 -14.20 -0.39
CA GLU A 303 -24.02 -15.13 0.73
C GLU A 303 -22.70 -15.91 0.74
N GLU A 304 -22.22 -16.33 -0.43
CA GLU A 304 -20.93 -17.05 -0.57
C GLU A 304 -19.71 -16.20 -0.16
N ILE A 305 -19.76 -14.90 -0.39
CA ILE A 305 -18.66 -13.96 -0.07
C ILE A 305 -18.85 -13.25 1.27
N ASP A 306 -19.87 -13.63 2.05
CA ASP A 306 -20.11 -13.06 3.38
C ASP A 306 -18.97 -13.41 4.33
N ILE A 307 -18.51 -12.40 5.09
CA ILE A 307 -17.33 -12.56 5.92
C ILE A 307 -17.54 -13.53 7.09
N LEU A 308 -18.77 -13.67 7.60
CA LEU A 308 -19.07 -14.62 8.67
C LEU A 308 -19.08 -16.07 8.13
N HIS A 309 -19.56 -16.27 6.90
CA HIS A 309 -19.43 -17.55 6.21
C HIS A 309 -17.95 -17.92 6.03
N LEU A 310 -17.14 -17.01 5.50
CA LEU A 310 -15.70 -17.22 5.31
C LEU A 310 -14.95 -17.42 6.63
N ALA A 311 -15.38 -16.79 7.72
CA ALA A 311 -14.84 -17.04 9.05
C ALA A 311 -15.17 -18.46 9.56
N SER A 312 -16.38 -18.98 9.26
CA SER A 312 -16.75 -20.36 9.62
C SER A 312 -15.93 -21.41 8.88
N GLU A 313 -15.44 -21.07 7.68
CA GLU A 313 -14.53 -21.89 6.87
C GLU A 313 -13.03 -21.68 7.23
N LEU A 314 -12.74 -20.90 8.26
CA LEU A 314 -11.38 -20.57 8.71
C LEU A 314 -10.53 -19.85 7.63
N VAL A 315 -11.16 -19.13 6.71
CA VAL A 315 -10.47 -18.30 5.71
C VAL A 315 -9.83 -17.08 6.37
N ILE A 316 -10.44 -16.56 7.44
CA ILE A 316 -9.91 -15.47 8.26
C ILE A 316 -9.84 -15.87 9.72
N ASP A 317 -8.96 -15.21 10.47
CA ASP A 317 -8.69 -15.55 11.89
C ASP A 317 -9.71 -14.94 12.86
N ALA A 318 -10.30 -13.81 12.52
CA ALA A 318 -11.31 -13.15 13.35
C ALA A 318 -12.12 -12.08 12.59
N VAL A 319 -13.37 -11.89 13.00
CA VAL A 319 -14.17 -10.69 12.70
C VAL A 319 -14.13 -9.80 13.93
N VAL A 320 -13.63 -8.55 13.77
CA VAL A 320 -13.37 -7.63 14.88
C VAL A 320 -14.23 -6.39 14.73
N GLN A 321 -14.89 -5.98 15.81
CA GLN A 321 -15.68 -4.76 15.81
C GLN A 321 -14.78 -3.51 15.64
N PRO A 322 -15.26 -2.45 14.97
CA PRO A 322 -14.48 -1.24 14.75
C PRO A 322 -13.82 -0.67 16.00
N GLY A 323 -14.56 -0.57 17.11
CA GLY A 323 -14.06 -0.03 18.38
C GLY A 323 -12.99 -0.89 19.06
N ASP A 324 -12.89 -2.18 18.71
CA ASP A 324 -11.92 -3.12 19.28
C ASP A 324 -10.69 -3.30 18.40
N LEU A 325 -10.68 -2.77 17.17
CA LEU A 325 -9.64 -3.05 16.19
C LEU A 325 -8.26 -2.64 16.69
N ARG A 326 -8.09 -1.43 17.26
CA ARG A 326 -6.81 -0.97 17.79
C ARG A 326 -6.28 -1.93 18.87
N SER A 327 -7.10 -2.26 19.85
CA SER A 327 -6.69 -3.14 20.97
C SER A 327 -6.32 -4.54 20.49
N GLU A 328 -7.04 -5.06 19.50
CA GLU A 328 -6.74 -6.35 18.88
C GLU A 328 -5.39 -6.30 18.12
N LEU A 329 -5.11 -5.25 17.37
CA LEU A 329 -3.84 -5.06 16.69
C LEU A 329 -2.67 -4.94 17.68
N VAL A 330 -2.81 -4.14 18.74
CA VAL A 330 -1.81 -4.02 19.81
C VAL A 330 -1.47 -5.37 20.40
N ARG A 331 -2.50 -6.16 20.79
CA ARG A 331 -2.34 -7.48 21.36
C ARG A 331 -1.63 -8.46 20.41
N ARG A 332 -2.02 -8.47 19.13
CA ARG A 332 -1.43 -9.38 18.13
C ARG A 332 0.00 -9.01 17.80
N PHE A 333 0.32 -7.75 17.55
CA PHE A 333 1.71 -7.34 17.30
C PHE A 333 2.61 -7.59 18.51
N ALA A 334 2.10 -7.45 19.74
CA ALA A 334 2.85 -7.82 20.93
C ALA A 334 3.11 -9.33 21.00
N ALA A 335 2.12 -10.15 20.65
CA ALA A 335 2.26 -11.61 20.63
C ALA A 335 3.24 -12.12 19.55
N TYR A 336 3.27 -11.43 18.41
CA TYR A 336 4.14 -11.81 17.28
C TYR A 336 5.53 -11.16 17.32
N ALA A 337 5.82 -10.27 18.28
CA ALA A 337 7.08 -9.53 18.37
C ALA A 337 8.33 -10.41 18.44
N SER A 338 8.21 -11.61 19.02
CA SER A 338 9.30 -12.60 19.14
C SER A 338 9.30 -13.67 18.04
N ARG A 339 8.38 -13.57 17.06
CA ARG A 339 8.29 -14.56 15.99
C ARG A 339 9.40 -14.34 14.97
N GLU A 340 10.24 -15.35 14.83
CA GLU A 340 11.27 -15.38 13.80
C GLU A 340 10.79 -16.18 12.59
N ARG A 341 10.91 -15.59 11.40
CA ARG A 341 10.81 -16.28 10.12
C ARG A 341 12.18 -16.29 9.48
N ALA A 342 12.66 -17.43 9.10
CA ALA A 342 13.89 -17.59 8.35
C ALA A 342 13.59 -18.28 7.02
N TRP A 343 14.09 -17.72 5.94
CA TRP A 343 14.12 -18.41 4.67
C TRP A 343 15.36 -19.31 4.59
N PRO A 344 15.30 -20.45 3.89
CA PRO A 344 16.48 -21.25 3.63
C PRO A 344 17.60 -20.42 3.00
N ALA A 345 18.84 -20.67 3.40
CA ALA A 345 19.99 -20.01 2.79
C ALA A 345 20.02 -20.31 1.29
N LYS A 346 20.08 -19.26 0.49
CA LYS A 346 20.12 -19.33 -0.98
C LYS A 346 21.06 -18.27 -1.54
N HIS A 347 21.47 -18.43 -2.78
CA HIS A 347 22.11 -17.35 -3.54
C HIS A 347 21.13 -16.16 -3.69
N ASN A 348 21.63 -15.04 -4.21
CA ASN A 348 20.80 -13.87 -4.45
C ASN A 348 19.52 -14.25 -5.21
N ALA A 349 18.40 -13.74 -4.73
CA ALA A 349 17.11 -13.93 -5.39
C ALA A 349 17.06 -13.17 -6.73
N VAL A 350 16.32 -13.70 -7.69
CA VAL A 350 15.88 -12.95 -8.86
C VAL A 350 14.49 -12.40 -8.54
N THR A 351 14.43 -11.13 -8.16
CA THR A 351 13.15 -10.46 -7.89
C THR A 351 12.45 -10.08 -9.20
N PRO A 352 11.11 -10.14 -9.28
CA PRO A 352 10.38 -9.62 -10.43
C PRO A 352 10.63 -8.11 -10.58
N VAL A 353 10.96 -7.64 -11.78
CA VAL A 353 11.26 -6.23 -12.09
C VAL A 353 10.41 -5.70 -13.23
#